data_141af11ad5f43b1d2301c5f6940b53f7
#
_entry.id   141af11ad5f43b1d2301c5f6940b53f7
#
_cell.length_a   1.000
_cell.length_b   1.000
_cell.length_c   1.000
_cell.angle_alpha   90.00
_cell.angle_beta   90.00
_cell.angle_gamma   90.00
#
_symmetry.space_group_name_H-M   'P 1'
#
loop_
_entity.id
_entity.type
_entity.pdbx_description
1 polymer ?
#
loop_
_entity_poly.entity_id
_entity_poly.type
_entity_poly.pdbx_seq_one_letter_code
_entity_poly.pdbx_strand_id
1 'polypeptide(L)'
;SMKRKRMLSALLVVAMAATMFAGCGNKGGSNSSTQGGKAANDGDIKEFTAFFAVPGSEINDDNEVQQIIAEKTGVKVKETWLTGQTAEEAIGTLVAGDEYPDFICGGNGMPQLYDAGALVALDDYIDKYPNIKNYFTEQEWDQLRQDDGHIYWIPQFSNIKGEEKTCTHNDEAFWIQARVLEWANYPEIKTMDDYFKLIEDYNAANPTM
;
A
#
# COMPACT_ATOMS: atom_id res chain seq x y z
N SER A 1 -46.10 35.89 9.21
CA SER A 1 -45.80 34.45 9.21
C SER A 1 -44.30 34.13 8.97
N MET A 2 -43.53 34.95 8.28
CA MET A 2 -42.07 34.74 8.05
C MET A 2 -41.19 34.94 9.31
N LYS A 3 -41.60 35.79 10.26
CA LYS A 3 -40.84 36.04 11.50
C LYS A 3 -40.87 34.84 12.46
N ARG A 4 -41.97 34.05 12.47
CA ARG A 4 -42.09 32.82 13.30
C ARG A 4 -41.20 31.66 12.78
N LYS A 5 -41.03 31.54 11.46
CA LYS A 5 -40.17 30.51 10.87
C LYS A 5 -38.69 30.75 11.13
N ARG A 6 -38.25 32.02 11.17
CA ARG A 6 -36.85 32.38 11.47
C ARG A 6 -36.50 32.19 12.96
N MET A 7 -37.44 32.33 13.87
CA MET A 7 -37.26 32.04 15.30
C MET A 7 -37.13 30.53 15.59
N LEU A 8 -37.91 29.71 14.89
CA LEU A 8 -37.79 28.25 15.05
C LEU A 8 -36.45 27.69 14.53
N SER A 9 -35.93 28.24 13.43
CA SER A 9 -34.62 27.82 12.90
C SER A 9 -33.45 28.21 13.82
N ALA A 10 -33.54 29.38 14.47
CA ALA A 10 -32.52 29.81 15.43
C ALA A 10 -32.53 28.99 16.74
N LEU A 11 -33.70 28.51 17.18
CA LEU A 11 -33.82 27.64 18.36
C LEU A 11 -33.28 26.22 18.10
N LEU A 12 -33.39 25.71 16.87
CA LEU A 12 -32.85 24.39 16.52
C LEU A 12 -31.29 24.36 16.47
N VAL A 13 -30.69 25.46 16.04
CA VAL A 13 -29.21 25.59 15.98
C VAL A 13 -28.62 25.72 17.40
N VAL A 14 -29.27 26.36 18.31
CA VAL A 14 -28.81 26.47 19.71
C VAL A 14 -28.98 25.16 20.48
N ALA A 15 -29.96 24.33 20.14
CA ALA A 15 -30.18 23.04 20.80
C ALA A 15 -29.10 21.99 20.39
N MET A 16 -28.55 22.08 19.19
CA MET A 16 -27.44 21.18 18.75
C MET A 16 -26.07 21.58 19.31
N ALA A 17 -25.87 22.85 19.68
CA ALA A 17 -24.61 23.32 20.25
C ALA A 17 -24.41 22.97 21.74
N ALA A 18 -25.46 22.55 22.44
CA ALA A 18 -25.43 22.29 23.89
C ALA A 18 -25.08 20.83 24.25
N THR A 19 -24.94 19.91 23.30
CA THR A 19 -24.66 18.49 23.58
C THR A 19 -23.20 18.08 23.40
N MET A 20 -22.27 19.01 23.06
CA MET A 20 -20.88 18.70 22.83
C MET A 20 -19.92 19.05 24.00
N PHE A 21 -20.43 19.37 25.21
CA PHE A 21 -19.60 19.72 26.35
C PHE A 21 -19.70 18.76 27.55
N ALA A 22 -19.76 17.45 27.28
CA ALA A 22 -19.64 16.47 28.36
C ALA A 22 -18.73 15.32 27.91
N GLY A 23 -17.44 15.55 27.80
CA GLY A 23 -16.41 14.56 27.57
C GLY A 23 -15.16 14.98 28.33
N CYS A 24 -14.91 14.32 29.44
CA CYS A 24 -13.86 14.56 30.40
C CYS A 24 -12.47 14.59 29.79
N GLY A 25 -11.67 15.53 30.29
CA GLY A 25 -10.25 15.60 30.08
C GLY A 25 -9.49 14.41 30.65
N ASN A 26 -8.51 13.97 29.93
CA ASN A 26 -7.32 13.37 30.52
C ASN A 26 -6.08 13.95 29.87
N LYS A 27 -5.26 14.63 30.68
CA LYS A 27 -3.93 15.12 30.32
C LYS A 27 -2.98 13.95 30.21
N GLY A 28 -2.45 13.70 29.03
CA GLY A 28 -1.30 12.83 28.83
C GLY A 28 -0.33 13.53 27.90
N GLY A 29 0.75 14.07 28.43
CA GLY A 29 1.79 14.77 27.70
C GLY A 29 2.53 13.80 26.78
N SER A 30 2.63 14.17 25.53
CA SER A 30 3.43 13.49 24.53
C SER A 30 4.88 13.97 24.66
N ASN A 31 5.76 13.14 25.22
CA ASN A 31 7.19 13.30 25.08
C ASN A 31 7.68 12.23 24.08
N SER A 32 7.83 12.65 22.84
CA SER A 32 8.49 11.87 21.81
C SER A 32 9.99 11.94 21.99
N SER A 33 10.58 10.92 22.57
CA SER A 33 12.02 10.68 22.49
C SER A 33 12.26 9.37 21.73
N THR A 34 12.67 9.54 20.49
CA THR A 34 13.04 8.45 19.58
C THR A 34 14.43 7.94 19.97
N GLN A 35 14.51 6.72 20.39
CA GLN A 35 15.75 5.98 20.48
C GLN A 35 15.62 4.66 19.76
N GLY A 36 16.57 4.40 18.87
CA GLY A 36 16.61 3.25 17.98
C GLY A 36 16.56 1.90 18.70
N GLY A 37 15.89 1.00 18.04
CA GLY A 37 15.63 -0.40 18.23
C GLY A 37 16.40 -1.17 19.30
N LYS A 38 15.70 -1.46 20.37
CA LYS A 38 15.77 -2.74 21.06
C LYS A 38 14.36 -3.31 21.03
N ALA A 39 14.22 -4.56 20.61
CA ALA A 39 12.96 -5.27 20.68
C ALA A 39 12.36 -5.09 22.09
N ALA A 40 11.25 -4.38 22.19
CA ALA A 40 10.54 -4.19 23.43
C ALA A 40 9.75 -5.47 23.71
N ASN A 41 10.30 -6.32 24.57
CA ASN A 41 9.52 -7.28 25.31
C ASN A 41 8.97 -6.56 26.52
N ASP A 42 7.81 -5.93 26.39
CA ASP A 42 6.82 -5.85 27.46
C ASP A 42 5.50 -5.20 26.94
N GLY A 43 4.50 -5.98 26.82
CA GLY A 43 3.09 -5.76 27.17
C GLY A 43 2.19 -5.25 26.07
N ASP A 44 2.45 -4.21 25.33
CA ASP A 44 1.47 -3.62 24.41
C ASP A 44 1.91 -3.67 22.95
N ILE A 45 1.36 -4.63 22.20
CA ILE A 45 1.48 -4.65 20.74
C ILE A 45 0.71 -3.45 20.18
N LYS A 46 1.41 -2.53 19.52
CA LYS A 46 0.79 -1.37 18.89
C LYS A 46 0.11 -1.79 17.58
N GLU A 47 -1.15 -1.43 17.43
CA GLU A 47 -1.93 -1.65 16.21
C GLU A 47 -1.86 -0.43 15.29
N PHE A 48 -1.62 -0.68 14.00
CA PHE A 48 -1.74 0.28 12.92
C PHE A 48 -2.82 -0.18 11.95
N THR A 49 -3.42 0.77 11.27
CA THR A 49 -4.42 0.51 10.22
C THR A 49 -3.79 0.63 8.84
N ALA A 50 -4.21 -0.24 7.91
CA ALA A 50 -3.78 -0.18 6.52
C ALA A 50 -4.95 -0.40 5.57
N PHE A 51 -4.94 0.30 4.44
CA PHE A 51 -5.87 0.07 3.34
C PHE A 51 -5.10 -0.34 2.07
N PHE A 52 -5.54 -1.43 1.48
CA PHE A 52 -5.01 -1.94 0.21
C PHE A 52 -6.07 -1.77 -0.89
N ALA A 53 -5.82 -0.90 -1.85
CA ALA A 53 -6.72 -0.64 -2.96
C ALA A 53 -6.66 -1.74 -4.05
N VAL A 54 -6.69 -2.98 -3.61
CA VAL A 54 -6.76 -4.20 -4.42
C VAL A 54 -7.73 -5.19 -3.76
N PRO A 55 -8.37 -6.09 -4.54
CA PRO A 55 -9.18 -7.14 -3.94
C PRO A 55 -8.36 -8.04 -3.01
N GLY A 56 -8.90 -8.33 -1.85
CA GLY A 56 -8.25 -9.16 -0.86
C GLY A 56 -9.21 -9.59 0.23
N SER A 57 -8.67 -10.25 1.24
CA SER A 57 -9.42 -10.70 2.42
C SER A 57 -8.65 -10.35 3.67
N GLU A 58 -9.35 -9.99 4.72
CA GLU A 58 -8.76 -9.81 6.05
C GLU A 58 -8.04 -11.09 6.48
N ILE A 59 -6.87 -10.92 7.09
CA ILE A 59 -6.13 -12.01 7.68
C ILE A 59 -6.65 -12.19 9.11
N ASN A 60 -6.98 -13.41 9.49
CA ASN A 60 -7.49 -13.68 10.81
C ASN A 60 -6.44 -13.39 11.90
N ASP A 61 -6.90 -12.91 13.06
CA ASP A 61 -6.05 -12.60 14.21
C ASP A 61 -5.28 -13.83 14.76
N ASP A 62 -5.73 -15.04 14.45
CA ASP A 62 -5.09 -16.31 14.81
C ASP A 62 -4.01 -16.76 13.79
N ASN A 63 -3.71 -15.94 12.79
CA ASN A 63 -2.65 -16.24 11.84
C ASN A 63 -1.29 -16.26 12.53
N GLU A 64 -0.65 -17.43 12.56
CA GLU A 64 0.62 -17.66 13.27
C GLU A 64 1.75 -16.74 12.76
N VAL A 65 1.79 -16.45 11.46
CA VAL A 65 2.83 -15.57 10.89
C VAL A 65 2.67 -14.14 11.39
N GLN A 66 1.43 -13.62 11.43
CA GLN A 66 1.17 -12.29 11.98
C GLN A 66 1.48 -12.22 13.47
N GLN A 67 1.16 -13.24 14.24
CA GLN A 67 1.48 -13.31 15.67
C GLN A 67 3.00 -13.27 15.90
N ILE A 68 3.77 -14.06 15.15
CA ILE A 68 5.23 -14.05 15.23
C ILE A 68 5.82 -12.67 14.84
N ILE A 69 5.27 -12.04 13.82
CA ILE A 69 5.70 -10.69 13.43
C ILE A 69 5.39 -9.69 14.56
N ALA A 70 4.18 -9.73 15.12
CA ALA A 70 3.78 -8.84 16.20
C ALA A 70 4.65 -9.04 17.46
N GLU A 71 4.95 -10.26 17.84
CA GLU A 71 5.86 -10.55 18.95
C GLU A 71 7.29 -10.04 18.72
N LYS A 72 7.80 -10.20 17.50
CA LYS A 72 9.16 -9.77 17.15
C LYS A 72 9.31 -8.27 17.00
N THR A 73 8.27 -7.59 16.53
CA THR A 73 8.33 -6.16 16.17
C THR A 73 7.65 -5.25 17.19
N GLY A 74 6.75 -5.80 18.02
CA GLY A 74 5.90 -5.04 18.93
C GLY A 74 4.77 -4.30 18.21
N VAL A 75 4.50 -4.64 16.93
CA VAL A 75 3.46 -4.00 16.14
C VAL A 75 2.65 -5.01 15.34
N LYS A 76 1.37 -4.70 15.12
CA LYS A 76 0.51 -5.42 14.19
C LYS A 76 -0.24 -4.44 13.29
N VAL A 77 -0.73 -4.93 12.17
CA VAL A 77 -1.49 -4.15 11.20
C VAL A 77 -2.88 -4.73 11.08
N LYS A 78 -3.90 -3.86 11.16
CA LYS A 78 -5.28 -4.18 10.81
C LYS A 78 -5.52 -3.67 9.39
N GLU A 79 -5.61 -4.59 8.46
CA GLU A 79 -5.79 -4.29 7.06
C GLU A 79 -7.27 -4.26 6.65
N THR A 80 -7.58 -3.43 5.66
CA THR A 80 -8.82 -3.41 4.91
C THR A 80 -8.53 -3.45 3.42
N TRP A 81 -9.46 -4.01 2.63
CA TRP A 81 -9.28 -4.31 1.22
C TRP A 81 -10.46 -3.80 0.39
N LEU A 82 -10.31 -3.73 -0.93
CA LEU A 82 -11.43 -3.43 -1.82
C LEU A 82 -12.53 -4.49 -1.71
N THR A 83 -13.77 -4.01 -1.65
CA THR A 83 -14.98 -4.85 -1.52
C THR A 83 -15.95 -4.66 -2.69
N GLY A 84 -15.43 -4.51 -3.92
CA GLY A 84 -16.22 -4.44 -5.14
C GLY A 84 -16.22 -3.10 -5.87
N GLN A 85 -15.69 -2.02 -5.24
CA GLN A 85 -15.43 -0.74 -5.90
C GLN A 85 -14.07 -0.74 -6.60
N THR A 86 -13.82 0.29 -7.44
CA THR A 86 -12.47 0.53 -7.99
C THR A 86 -11.55 1.16 -6.95
N ALA A 87 -10.24 1.13 -7.20
CA ALA A 87 -9.26 1.80 -6.35
C ALA A 87 -9.54 3.31 -6.26
N GLU A 88 -9.84 3.95 -7.38
CA GLU A 88 -10.14 5.38 -7.48
C GLU A 88 -11.39 5.76 -6.68
N GLU A 89 -12.45 4.94 -6.74
CA GLU A 89 -13.67 5.18 -5.97
C GLU A 89 -13.45 5.04 -4.46
N ALA A 90 -12.71 4.01 -4.05
CA ALA A 90 -12.41 3.79 -2.64
C ALA A 90 -11.53 4.91 -2.07
N ILE A 91 -10.46 5.27 -2.77
CA ILE A 91 -9.58 6.38 -2.37
C ILE A 91 -10.36 7.71 -2.38
N GLY A 92 -11.18 7.97 -3.40
CA GLY A 92 -12.04 9.16 -3.44
C GLY A 92 -12.96 9.27 -2.22
N THR A 93 -13.44 8.14 -1.69
CA THR A 93 -14.25 8.11 -0.46
C THR A 93 -13.42 8.49 0.77
N LEU A 94 -12.19 7.98 0.91
CA LEU A 94 -11.28 8.36 2.00
C LEU A 94 -10.96 9.86 1.95
N VAL A 95 -10.65 10.39 0.76
CA VAL A 95 -10.37 11.81 0.55
C VAL A 95 -11.58 12.68 0.90
N ALA A 96 -12.80 12.27 0.48
CA ALA A 96 -14.02 13.02 0.79
C ALA A 96 -14.38 13.01 2.28
N GLY A 97 -14.00 11.95 3.01
CA GLY A 97 -14.21 11.81 4.45
C GLY A 97 -13.13 12.49 5.30
N ASP A 98 -12.00 12.84 4.71
CA ASP A 98 -10.80 13.31 5.43
C ASP A 98 -10.39 12.34 6.56
N GLU A 99 -10.61 11.05 6.34
CA GLU A 99 -10.29 9.97 7.27
C GLU A 99 -9.37 8.96 6.57
N TYR A 100 -8.12 8.86 7.05
CA TYR A 100 -7.10 8.03 6.44
C TYR A 100 -6.57 7.00 7.43
N PRO A 101 -6.31 5.76 6.98
CA PRO A 101 -5.55 4.80 7.78
C PRO A 101 -4.08 5.23 7.89
N ASP A 102 -3.33 4.58 8.78
CA ASP A 102 -1.90 4.87 8.95
C ASP A 102 -1.06 4.58 7.70
N PHE A 103 -1.45 3.54 6.93
CA PHE A 103 -0.78 3.15 5.69
C PHE A 103 -1.78 2.93 4.56
N ILE A 104 -1.42 3.32 3.35
CA ILE A 104 -2.25 3.14 2.15
C ILE A 104 -1.41 2.58 1.01
N CYS A 105 -1.87 1.47 0.42
CA CYS A 105 -1.44 1.01 -0.90
C CYS A 105 -2.54 1.42 -1.89
N GLY A 106 -2.42 2.62 -2.45
CA GLY A 106 -3.52 3.29 -3.16
C GLY A 106 -3.73 2.86 -4.61
N GLY A 107 -2.82 2.05 -5.19
CA GLY A 107 -2.93 1.66 -6.60
C GLY A 107 -3.12 2.88 -7.52
N ASN A 108 -4.08 2.80 -8.43
CA ASN A 108 -4.41 3.91 -9.34
C ASN A 108 -5.05 5.14 -8.64
N GLY A 109 -5.44 5.01 -7.37
CA GLY A 109 -5.97 6.12 -6.56
C GLY A 109 -4.89 7.01 -5.93
N MET A 110 -3.60 6.65 -6.00
CA MET A 110 -2.50 7.41 -5.39
C MET A 110 -2.46 8.89 -5.77
N PRO A 111 -2.70 9.30 -7.04
CA PRO A 111 -2.70 10.72 -7.39
C PRO A 111 -3.73 11.54 -6.61
N GLN A 112 -4.91 10.98 -6.31
CA GLN A 112 -5.93 11.67 -5.51
C GLN A 112 -5.48 11.95 -4.08
N LEU A 113 -4.73 11.01 -3.46
CA LEU A 113 -4.15 11.20 -2.11
C LEU A 113 -3.09 12.29 -2.11
N TYR A 114 -2.26 12.33 -3.15
CA TYR A 114 -1.23 13.36 -3.31
C TYR A 114 -1.87 14.74 -3.49
N ASP A 115 -2.81 14.87 -4.42
CA ASP A 115 -3.52 16.12 -4.71
C ASP A 115 -4.31 16.64 -3.49
N ALA A 116 -4.83 15.75 -2.67
CA ALA A 116 -5.53 16.08 -1.43
C ALA A 116 -4.58 16.49 -0.28
N GLY A 117 -3.27 16.32 -0.44
CA GLY A 117 -2.29 16.56 0.62
C GLY A 117 -2.40 15.56 1.79
N ALA A 118 -2.93 14.36 1.52
CA ALA A 118 -3.16 13.32 2.53
C ALA A 118 -1.89 12.54 2.90
N LEU A 119 -0.81 12.73 2.16
CA LEU A 119 0.43 11.97 2.31
C LEU A 119 1.48 12.74 3.09
N VAL A 120 2.27 12.03 3.87
CA VAL A 120 3.40 12.59 4.61
C VAL A 120 4.66 12.54 3.76
N ALA A 121 5.43 13.63 3.71
CA ALA A 121 6.75 13.63 3.10
C ALA A 121 7.70 12.70 3.87
N LEU A 122 8.36 11.80 3.15
CA LEU A 122 9.16 10.71 3.73
C LEU A 122 10.65 11.03 3.85
N ASP A 123 11.12 12.16 3.31
CA ASP A 123 12.54 12.51 3.21
C ASP A 123 13.28 12.38 4.54
N ASP A 124 12.80 13.03 5.60
CA ASP A 124 13.41 12.99 6.93
C ASP A 124 13.42 11.56 7.53
N TYR A 125 12.42 10.76 7.21
CA TYR A 125 12.34 9.37 7.68
C TYR A 125 13.29 8.46 6.90
N ILE A 126 13.40 8.64 5.58
CA ILE A 126 14.34 7.91 4.73
C ILE A 126 15.76 8.16 5.23
N ASP A 127 16.13 9.40 5.48
CA ASP A 127 17.46 9.78 5.96
C ASP A 127 17.79 9.22 7.36
N LYS A 128 16.79 9.10 8.21
CA LYS A 128 16.94 8.61 9.57
C LYS A 128 17.18 7.10 9.67
N TYR A 129 16.67 6.33 8.71
CA TYR A 129 16.72 4.88 8.74
C TYR A 129 17.61 4.30 7.65
N PRO A 130 18.89 3.94 7.97
CA PRO A 130 19.87 3.49 6.99
C PRO A 130 19.41 2.28 6.14
N ASN A 131 18.64 1.37 6.72
CA ASN A 131 18.13 0.21 5.99
C ASN A 131 17.12 0.61 4.90
N ILE A 132 16.37 1.67 5.10
CA ILE A 132 15.48 2.23 4.09
C ILE A 132 16.30 3.03 3.08
N LYS A 133 17.16 3.94 3.55
CA LYS A 133 17.98 4.80 2.70
C LYS A 133 18.84 4.00 1.71
N ASN A 134 19.46 2.93 2.20
CA ASN A 134 20.38 2.11 1.40
C ASN A 134 19.67 1.08 0.50
N TYR A 135 18.33 1.02 0.55
CA TYR A 135 17.56 0.09 -0.29
C TYR A 135 17.59 0.51 -1.76
N PHE A 136 17.52 1.81 -2.02
CA PHE A 136 17.66 2.39 -3.34
C PHE A 136 18.94 3.21 -3.45
N THR A 137 19.42 3.37 -4.68
CA THR A 137 20.48 4.35 -5.01
C THR A 137 19.94 5.77 -4.93
N GLU A 138 20.84 6.74 -4.85
CA GLU A 138 20.44 8.17 -4.84
C GLU A 138 19.65 8.55 -6.11
N GLN A 139 20.07 8.05 -7.27
CA GLN A 139 19.38 8.26 -8.54
C GLN A 139 17.95 7.68 -8.53
N GLU A 140 17.74 6.52 -7.90
CA GLU A 140 16.41 5.92 -7.77
C GLU A 140 15.52 6.71 -6.81
N TRP A 141 16.08 7.20 -5.70
CA TRP A 141 15.36 8.09 -4.80
C TRP A 141 14.94 9.37 -5.51
N ASP A 142 15.80 9.95 -6.34
CA ASP A 142 15.47 11.15 -7.12
C ASP A 142 14.32 10.93 -8.12
N GLN A 143 14.18 9.71 -8.66
CA GLN A 143 13.06 9.37 -9.55
C GLN A 143 11.71 9.28 -8.83
N LEU A 144 11.71 9.10 -7.51
CA LEU A 144 10.50 9.07 -6.70
C LEU A 144 10.05 10.45 -6.23
N ARG A 145 10.90 11.49 -6.41
CA ARG A 145 10.54 12.85 -6.03
C ARG A 145 9.43 13.38 -6.89
N GLN A 146 8.46 13.99 -6.24
CA GLN A 146 7.37 14.68 -6.89
C GLN A 146 7.81 16.10 -7.30
N ASP A 147 6.94 16.83 -7.99
CA ASP A 147 7.22 18.18 -8.52
C ASP A 147 7.63 19.18 -7.43
N ASP A 148 7.22 18.96 -6.19
CA ASP A 148 7.59 19.77 -5.02
C ASP A 148 8.94 19.39 -4.41
N GLY A 149 9.63 18.37 -4.95
CA GLY A 149 10.93 17.89 -4.54
C GLY A 149 10.91 16.87 -3.40
N HIS A 150 9.74 16.47 -2.93
CA HIS A 150 9.58 15.50 -1.83
C HIS A 150 9.21 14.11 -2.31
N ILE A 151 9.47 13.10 -1.44
CA ILE A 151 9.10 11.70 -1.64
C ILE A 151 7.94 11.37 -0.71
N TYR A 152 6.84 10.84 -1.26
CA TYR A 152 5.60 10.54 -0.51
C TYR A 152 5.28 9.05 -0.46
N TRP A 153 5.89 8.23 -1.31
CA TRP A 153 5.67 6.78 -1.33
C TRP A 153 6.93 6.03 -1.73
N ILE A 154 6.97 4.77 -1.34
CA ILE A 154 7.98 3.81 -1.72
C ILE A 154 7.30 2.77 -2.59
N PRO A 155 7.83 2.45 -3.79
CA PRO A 155 7.23 1.47 -4.68
C PRO A 155 7.22 0.09 -4.05
N GLN A 156 6.16 -0.67 -4.30
CA GLN A 156 5.95 -2.00 -3.77
C GLN A 156 6.97 -3.01 -4.33
N PHE A 157 7.31 -2.84 -5.60
CA PHE A 157 8.34 -3.63 -6.27
C PHE A 157 9.56 -2.74 -6.51
N SER A 158 10.76 -3.32 -6.44
CA SER A 158 12.03 -2.58 -6.65
C SER A 158 12.26 -2.09 -8.09
N ASN A 159 11.21 -2.00 -8.90
CA ASN A 159 11.26 -1.48 -10.26
C ASN A 159 11.04 0.03 -10.24
N ILE A 160 12.13 0.76 -10.18
CA ILE A 160 12.13 2.16 -10.54
C ILE A 160 12.67 2.24 -11.97
N LYS A 161 11.91 2.85 -12.84
CA LYS A 161 12.14 3.05 -14.28
C LYS A 161 13.54 2.63 -14.77
N GLY A 162 13.66 1.40 -15.24
CA GLY A 162 14.74 0.97 -16.13
C GLY A 162 15.88 0.17 -15.53
N GLU A 163 15.94 -0.03 -14.20
CA GLU A 163 16.92 -0.93 -13.63
C GLU A 163 16.26 -1.99 -12.75
N GLU A 164 16.23 -3.22 -13.24
CA GLU A 164 15.88 -4.37 -12.40
C GLU A 164 17.04 -4.67 -11.45
N LYS A 165 16.84 -4.50 -10.16
CA LYS A 165 17.83 -4.88 -9.15
C LYS A 165 17.91 -6.38 -8.90
N THR A 166 16.88 -7.12 -9.25
CA THR A 166 16.83 -8.57 -9.07
C THR A 166 16.18 -9.22 -10.29
N CYS A 167 16.70 -10.33 -10.72
CA CYS A 167 16.13 -11.17 -11.78
C CYS A 167 14.83 -11.88 -11.34
N THR A 168 14.13 -11.40 -10.36
CA THR A 168 12.85 -11.96 -9.94
C THR A 168 11.77 -11.38 -10.83
N HIS A 169 11.30 -12.20 -11.70
CA HIS A 169 10.21 -11.96 -12.63
C HIS A 169 8.87 -12.23 -11.93
N ASN A 170 8.48 -11.56 -10.94
CA ASN A 170 7.16 -11.51 -10.27
C ASN A 170 6.04 -12.40 -10.90
N ASP A 171 6.36 -13.66 -11.22
CA ASP A 171 5.50 -14.62 -11.94
C ASP A 171 5.08 -14.19 -13.37
N GLU A 172 5.54 -13.05 -13.86
CA GLU A 172 5.34 -12.60 -15.24
C GLU A 172 6.44 -13.15 -16.12
N ALA A 173 6.14 -14.19 -16.88
CA ALA A 173 7.09 -14.85 -17.77
C ALA A 173 6.39 -15.48 -18.98
N PHE A 174 7.16 -15.69 -20.04
CA PHE A 174 6.72 -16.54 -21.15
C PHE A 174 6.88 -18.00 -20.74
N TRP A 175 5.76 -18.64 -20.43
CA TRP A 175 5.72 -20.02 -19.96
C TRP A 175 5.70 -21.00 -21.12
N ILE A 176 6.45 -22.08 -21.00
CA ILE A 176 6.40 -23.19 -21.94
C ILE A 176 6.17 -24.51 -21.18
N GLN A 177 5.37 -25.37 -21.72
CA GLN A 177 5.14 -26.66 -21.09
C GLN A 177 6.38 -27.54 -21.24
N ALA A 178 6.75 -28.24 -20.15
CA ALA A 178 7.90 -29.12 -20.13
C ALA A 178 7.91 -30.14 -21.29
N ARG A 179 6.74 -30.72 -21.62
CA ARG A 179 6.59 -31.65 -22.74
C ARG A 179 6.99 -31.07 -24.11
N VAL A 180 6.83 -29.76 -24.31
CA VAL A 180 7.24 -29.07 -25.55
C VAL A 180 8.76 -28.99 -25.63
N LEU A 181 9.39 -28.65 -24.50
CA LEU A 181 10.84 -28.63 -24.39
C LEU A 181 11.46 -30.04 -24.56
N GLU A 182 10.86 -31.04 -23.92
CA GLU A 182 11.26 -32.45 -24.05
C GLU A 182 11.15 -32.94 -25.51
N TRP A 183 10.01 -32.65 -26.16
CA TRP A 183 9.81 -33.00 -27.58
C TRP A 183 10.89 -32.40 -28.48
N ALA A 184 11.29 -31.14 -28.23
CA ALA A 184 12.30 -30.45 -29.01
C ALA A 184 13.74 -30.70 -28.53
N ASN A 185 13.94 -31.59 -27.57
CA ASN A 185 15.23 -31.88 -26.95
C ASN A 185 15.92 -30.65 -26.32
N TYR A 186 15.13 -29.82 -25.61
CA TYR A 186 15.59 -28.64 -24.84
C TYR A 186 16.40 -27.63 -25.67
N PRO A 187 15.80 -27.05 -26.72
CA PRO A 187 16.50 -26.08 -27.57
C PRO A 187 16.86 -24.81 -26.79
N GLU A 188 17.91 -24.15 -27.22
CA GLU A 188 18.21 -22.82 -26.71
C GLU A 188 17.22 -21.80 -27.28
N ILE A 189 16.48 -21.08 -26.40
CA ILE A 189 15.53 -20.05 -26.76
C ILE A 189 16.13 -18.71 -26.36
N LYS A 190 16.52 -17.88 -27.32
CA LYS A 190 17.17 -16.58 -27.08
C LYS A 190 16.30 -15.40 -27.46
N THR A 191 15.37 -15.62 -28.37
CA THR A 191 14.50 -14.57 -28.91
C THR A 191 13.03 -14.97 -28.85
N MET A 192 12.14 -14.02 -29.01
CA MET A 192 10.71 -14.28 -29.14
C MET A 192 10.39 -15.11 -30.39
N ASP A 193 11.14 -14.93 -31.46
CA ASP A 193 10.97 -15.71 -32.69
C ASP A 193 11.32 -17.19 -32.43
N ASP A 194 12.37 -17.49 -31.68
CA ASP A 194 12.70 -18.87 -31.28
C ASP A 194 11.56 -19.48 -30.44
N TYR A 195 11.00 -18.70 -29.52
CA TYR A 195 9.89 -19.13 -28.69
C TYR A 195 8.64 -19.44 -29.50
N PHE A 196 8.19 -18.54 -30.38
CA PHE A 196 7.04 -18.75 -31.22
C PHE A 196 7.23 -19.89 -32.21
N LYS A 197 8.42 -19.96 -32.84
CA LYS A 197 8.74 -21.05 -33.74
C LYS A 197 8.66 -22.42 -33.07
N LEU A 198 9.15 -22.54 -31.84
CA LEU A 198 9.07 -23.79 -31.09
C LEU A 198 7.63 -24.23 -30.87
N ILE A 199 6.74 -23.29 -30.50
CA ILE A 199 5.32 -23.56 -30.29
C ILE A 199 4.63 -23.96 -31.62
N GLU A 200 4.93 -23.26 -32.70
CA GLU A 200 4.40 -23.54 -34.02
C GLU A 200 4.79 -24.94 -34.53
N ASP A 201 6.09 -25.25 -34.42
CA ASP A 201 6.64 -26.54 -34.80
C ASP A 201 6.02 -27.70 -33.99
N TYR A 202 5.85 -27.50 -32.69
CA TYR A 202 5.20 -28.46 -31.80
C TYR A 202 3.73 -28.68 -32.19
N ASN A 203 2.97 -27.64 -32.44
CA ASN A 203 1.59 -27.71 -32.83
C ASN A 203 1.40 -28.37 -34.20
N ALA A 204 2.28 -28.08 -35.16
CA ALA A 204 2.29 -28.73 -36.47
C ALA A 204 2.56 -30.23 -36.38
N ALA A 205 3.44 -30.64 -35.47
CA ALA A 205 3.73 -32.07 -35.26
C ALA A 205 2.66 -32.81 -34.43
N ASN A 206 1.81 -32.07 -33.67
CA ASN A 206 0.82 -32.62 -32.76
C ASN A 206 -0.56 -32.00 -32.95
N PRO A 207 -1.19 -32.14 -34.13
CA PRO A 207 -2.38 -31.41 -34.56
C PRO A 207 -3.67 -31.75 -33.78
N THR A 208 -3.66 -32.75 -32.92
CA THR A 208 -4.83 -33.22 -32.16
C THR A 208 -4.83 -32.86 -30.69
N MET A 209 -3.97 -31.94 -30.32
CA MET A 209 -3.88 -31.44 -28.94
C MET A 209 -4.58 -30.12 -28.70
#